data_cdb2bd9bd84701edd817f7b5e78d8724
#
_entry.id   cdb2bd9bd84701edd817f7b5e78d8724
#
_cell.length_a   1.000
_cell.length_b   1.000
_cell.length_c   1.000
_cell.angle_alpha   90.00
_cell.angle_beta   90.00
_cell.angle_gamma   90.00
#
_symmetry.space_group_name_H-M   'P 1'
#
loop_
_entity.id
_entity.type
_entity.pdbx_description
1 polymer ?
#
loop_
_entity_poly.entity_id
_entity_poly.type
_entity_poly.pdbx_seq_one_letter_code
_entity_poly.pdbx_strand_id
1 'polypeptide(L)'
;MSTTTKSKVKLVPFDAARYLSDDAAIAEYMSAVLEAGDTDLLLLALGDVARARGMAQVAKDAGLGRESLYKALTPGAKPRFETVVKVARALGVRLSVEPLPN
;
A
#
# COMPACT_ATOMS: atom_id res chain seq x y z
N MET A 1 -3.55 27.23 -0.52
CA MET A 1 -3.45 26.74 -0.40
C MET A 1 -3.35 26.20 -0.46
N SER A 2 -3.26 26.16 -0.76
CA SER A 2 -3.18 25.48 -0.82
C SER A 2 -2.98 24.89 -0.84
N THR A 3 -2.97 24.74 -1.24
CA THR A 3 -2.85 24.08 -1.31
C THR A 3 -2.67 23.47 -0.95
N THR A 4 -2.67 23.33 -1.13
CA THR A 4 -2.32 22.72 -0.85
C THR A 4 -2.46 22.00 -0.33
N THR A 5 -2.74 21.83 -0.19
CA THR A 5 -2.78 20.99 0.31
C THR A 5 -3.06 19.91 -0.08
N LYS A 6 -3.60 19.60 -0.64
CA LYS A 6 -3.76 18.66 -1.21
C LYS A 6 -2.80 18.23 -1.88
N SER A 7 -2.27 18.94 -2.21
CA SER A 7 -1.27 18.55 -2.98
C SER A 7 -0.50 17.59 -2.32
N LYS A 8 -0.59 17.50 -1.17
CA LYS A 8 0.12 16.60 -0.56
C LYS A 8 -0.20 15.34 -1.06
N VAL A 9 -1.20 15.19 -1.67
CA VAL A 9 -1.53 13.96 -2.16
C VAL A 9 -0.59 13.48 -3.16
N LYS A 10 0.02 14.33 -3.90
CA LYS A 10 0.94 13.88 -4.77
C LYS A 10 2.19 13.85 -4.20
N LEU A 11 2.42 13.22 -3.17
CA LEU A 11 3.69 13.10 -2.59
C LEU A 11 4.66 12.51 -3.55
N VAL A 12 5.86 12.98 -3.55
CA VAL A 12 6.87 12.36 -4.34
C VAL A 12 7.29 11.09 -3.68
N PRO A 13 7.72 10.11 -4.44
CA PRO A 13 7.97 8.78 -3.91
C PRO A 13 8.92 8.72 -2.73
N PHE A 14 9.99 9.47 -2.74
CA PHE A 14 10.91 9.37 -1.62
C PHE A 14 10.36 9.99 -0.36
N ASP A 15 9.52 11.00 -0.48
CA ASP A 15 8.86 11.57 0.68
C ASP A 15 7.83 10.60 1.21
N ALA A 16 7.12 9.94 0.30
CA ALA A 16 6.15 8.93 0.69
C ALA A 16 6.84 7.80 1.44
N ALA A 17 8.01 7.38 0.96
CA ALA A 17 8.72 6.30 1.61
C ALA A 17 9.06 6.64 3.05
N ARG A 18 9.51 7.87 3.28
CA ARG A 18 9.84 8.28 4.63
C ARG A 18 8.61 8.37 5.50
N TYR A 19 7.54 8.92 4.94
CA TYR A 19 6.30 9.08 5.65
C TYR A 19 5.70 7.72 5.99
N LEU A 20 5.90 6.74 5.12
CA LEU A 20 5.28 5.44 5.29
C LEU A 20 6.06 4.46 6.14
N SER A 21 6.96 4.94 6.96
CA SER A 21 7.67 4.05 7.87
C SER A 21 6.87 3.77 9.13
N ASP A 22 5.80 4.53 9.36
CA ASP A 22 4.99 4.42 10.57
C ASP A 22 3.69 3.70 10.27
N ASP A 23 3.32 2.73 11.08
CA ASP A 23 2.13 1.91 10.84
C ASP A 23 0.85 2.72 10.74
N ALA A 24 0.71 3.74 11.57
CA ALA A 24 -0.49 4.57 11.53
C ALA A 24 -0.57 5.34 10.23
N ALA A 25 0.56 5.85 9.76
CA ALA A 25 0.60 6.58 8.50
C ALA A 25 0.30 5.66 7.33
N ILE A 26 0.80 4.43 7.38
CA ILE A 26 0.51 3.44 6.35
C ILE A 26 -0.98 3.15 6.30
N ALA A 27 -1.59 2.97 7.47
CA ALA A 27 -3.02 2.67 7.52
C ALA A 27 -3.84 3.80 6.92
N GLU A 28 -3.47 5.04 7.22
CA GLU A 28 -4.16 6.19 6.69
C GLU A 28 -4.02 6.29 5.17
N TYR A 29 -2.81 6.08 4.69
CA TYR A 29 -2.52 6.12 3.27
C TYR A 29 -3.32 5.04 2.53
N MET A 30 -3.28 3.81 3.05
CA MET A 30 -3.96 2.71 2.41
C MET A 30 -5.48 2.89 2.45
N SER A 31 -6.00 3.45 3.52
CA SER A 31 -7.43 3.70 3.60
C SER A 31 -7.89 4.69 2.53
N ALA A 32 -7.10 5.74 2.32
CA ALA A 32 -7.42 6.72 1.30
C ALA A 32 -7.37 6.10 -0.10
N VAL A 33 -6.38 5.26 -0.33
CA VAL A 33 -6.24 4.61 -1.62
C VAL A 33 -7.40 3.65 -1.88
N LEU A 34 -7.80 2.91 -0.84
CA LEU A 34 -8.92 1.98 -0.98
C LEU A 34 -10.22 2.71 -1.27
N GLU A 35 -10.39 3.89 -0.67
CA GLU A 35 -11.57 4.67 -0.94
C GLU A 35 -11.65 5.15 -2.37
N ALA A 36 -10.51 5.34 -3.02
CA ALA A 36 -10.48 5.77 -4.40
C ALA A 36 -11.01 4.70 -5.36
N GLY A 37 -10.96 3.44 -4.94
CA GLY A 37 -11.52 2.36 -5.73
C GLY A 37 -10.75 1.97 -6.98
N ASP A 38 -9.52 2.41 -7.10
CA ASP A 38 -8.70 2.13 -8.28
C ASP A 38 -7.72 1.01 -7.93
N THR A 39 -7.89 -0.15 -8.54
CA THR A 39 -7.08 -1.31 -8.22
C THR A 39 -5.61 -1.12 -8.56
N ASP A 40 -5.32 -0.47 -9.69
CA ASP A 40 -3.93 -0.24 -10.06
C ASP A 40 -3.27 0.73 -9.08
N LEU A 41 -4.02 1.72 -8.63
CA LEU A 41 -3.50 2.64 -7.64
C LEU A 41 -3.23 1.91 -6.32
N LEU A 42 -4.09 0.98 -5.96
CA LEU A 42 -3.89 0.17 -4.77
C LEU A 42 -2.60 -0.63 -4.87
N LEU A 43 -2.37 -1.29 -6.00
CA LEU A 43 -1.16 -2.07 -6.17
C LEU A 43 0.09 -1.19 -6.14
N LEU A 44 -0.01 -0.02 -6.75
CA LEU A 44 1.09 0.92 -6.73
C LEU A 44 1.41 1.35 -5.30
N ALA A 45 0.36 1.65 -4.53
CA ALA A 45 0.52 2.07 -3.14
C ALA A 45 1.13 0.97 -2.29
N LEU A 46 0.66 -0.26 -2.47
CA LEU A 46 1.24 -1.39 -1.73
C LEU A 46 2.71 -1.54 -2.06
N GLY A 47 3.05 -1.35 -3.33
CA GLY A 47 4.44 -1.42 -3.76
C GLY A 47 5.29 -0.33 -3.13
N ASP A 48 4.76 0.88 -3.04
CA ASP A 48 5.49 1.99 -2.43
C ASP A 48 5.76 1.72 -0.95
N VAL A 49 4.75 1.24 -0.24
CA VAL A 49 4.91 0.93 1.18
C VAL A 49 5.89 -0.22 1.36
N ALA A 50 5.79 -1.24 0.50
CA ALA A 50 6.68 -2.39 0.60
C ALA A 50 8.12 -1.97 0.38
N ARG A 51 8.36 -1.07 -0.58
CA ARG A 51 9.72 -0.59 -0.81
C ARG A 51 10.21 0.24 0.37
N ALA A 52 9.34 1.02 0.97
CA ALA A 52 9.71 1.81 2.14
C ALA A 52 10.10 0.92 3.31
N ARG A 53 9.45 -0.23 3.44
CA ARG A 53 9.75 -1.16 4.51
C ARG A 53 10.87 -2.13 4.15
N GLY A 54 11.18 -2.27 2.88
CA GLY A 54 12.19 -3.22 2.42
C GLY A 54 11.54 -4.43 1.80
N MET A 55 11.66 -4.56 0.48
CA MET A 55 10.99 -5.64 -0.26
C MET A 55 11.34 -7.03 0.25
N ALA A 56 12.61 -7.24 0.56
CA ALA A 56 13.03 -8.56 1.02
C ALA A 56 12.35 -8.95 2.32
N GLN A 57 12.27 -8.00 3.25
CA GLN A 57 11.66 -8.28 4.53
C GLN A 57 10.16 -8.50 4.38
N VAL A 58 9.51 -7.70 3.53
CA VAL A 58 8.08 -7.83 3.31
C VAL A 58 7.77 -9.19 2.67
N ALA A 59 8.58 -9.61 1.71
CA ALA A 59 8.38 -10.89 1.06
C ALA A 59 8.50 -12.02 2.09
N LYS A 60 9.52 -11.94 2.93
CA LYS A 60 9.72 -12.95 3.95
C LYS A 60 8.54 -13.00 4.91
N ASP A 61 8.09 -11.84 5.39
CA ASP A 61 6.99 -11.78 6.35
C ASP A 61 5.67 -12.24 5.72
N ALA A 62 5.50 -12.02 4.43
CA ALA A 62 4.29 -12.43 3.74
C ALA A 62 4.37 -13.88 3.27
N GLY A 63 5.51 -14.53 3.44
CA GLY A 63 5.65 -15.90 2.99
C GLY A 63 5.73 -16.03 1.48
N LEU A 64 6.27 -15.03 0.80
CA LEU A 64 6.36 -15.02 -0.65
C LEU A 64 7.80 -14.89 -1.10
N GLY A 65 8.08 -15.37 -2.30
CA GLY A 65 9.36 -15.10 -2.91
C GLY A 65 9.41 -13.63 -3.31
N ARG A 66 10.59 -13.07 -3.36
CA ARG A 66 10.76 -11.67 -3.70
C ARG A 66 10.21 -11.36 -5.08
N GLU A 67 10.46 -12.23 -6.04
CA GLU A 67 9.97 -12.05 -7.38
C GLU A 67 8.45 -12.11 -7.44
N SER A 68 7.87 -13.02 -6.68
CA SER A 68 6.42 -13.14 -6.62
C SER A 68 5.80 -11.88 -6.04
N LEU A 69 6.45 -11.31 -5.05
CA LEU A 69 5.96 -10.08 -4.45
C LEU A 69 5.99 -8.93 -5.46
N TYR A 70 7.08 -8.79 -6.20
CA TYR A 70 7.19 -7.76 -7.22
C TYR A 70 6.09 -7.91 -8.26
N LYS A 71 5.87 -9.14 -8.72
CA LYS A 71 4.85 -9.39 -9.72
C LYS A 71 3.46 -9.07 -9.21
N ALA A 72 3.19 -9.47 -7.98
CA ALA A 72 1.86 -9.26 -7.39
C ALA A 72 1.52 -7.78 -7.25
N LEU A 73 2.52 -6.94 -7.02
CA LEU A 73 2.29 -5.53 -6.76
C LEU A 73 2.49 -4.63 -7.97
N THR A 74 2.65 -5.22 -9.15
CA THR A 74 2.80 -4.44 -10.38
C THR A 74 1.42 -3.99 -10.84
N PRO A 75 1.25 -2.73 -11.19
CA PRO A 75 -0.03 -2.27 -11.72
C PRO A 75 -0.46 -3.13 -12.91
N GLY A 76 -1.72 -3.49 -12.95
CA GLY A 76 -2.23 -4.38 -13.98
C GLY A 76 -2.22 -5.83 -13.57
N ALA A 77 -1.50 -6.18 -12.51
CA ALA A 77 -1.52 -7.54 -12.01
C ALA A 77 -2.87 -7.81 -11.38
N LYS A 78 -3.21 -9.07 -11.26
CA LYS A 78 -4.45 -9.46 -10.61
C LYS A 78 -4.10 -10.45 -9.51
N PRO A 79 -3.52 -9.98 -8.43
CA PRO A 79 -3.12 -10.89 -7.36
C PRO A 79 -4.33 -11.48 -6.67
N ARG A 80 -4.14 -12.64 -6.10
CA ARG A 80 -5.21 -13.24 -5.33
C ARG A 80 -5.46 -12.41 -4.09
N PHE A 81 -6.70 -12.41 -3.65
CA PHE A 81 -7.06 -11.68 -2.45
C PHE A 81 -6.23 -12.14 -1.26
N GLU A 82 -6.01 -13.43 -1.17
CA GLU A 82 -5.20 -14.00 -0.11
C GLU A 82 -3.78 -13.39 -0.11
N THR A 83 -3.22 -13.17 -1.29
CA THR A 83 -1.91 -12.54 -1.40
C THR A 83 -1.96 -11.11 -0.88
N VAL A 84 -3.00 -10.38 -1.25
CA VAL A 84 -3.15 -9.00 -0.80
C VAL A 84 -3.25 -8.94 0.72
N VAL A 85 -4.01 -9.85 1.32
CA VAL A 85 -4.14 -9.89 2.77
C VAL A 85 -2.79 -10.17 3.43
N LYS A 86 -2.03 -11.11 2.89
CA LYS A 86 -0.73 -11.44 3.45
C LYS A 86 0.25 -10.27 3.36
N VAL A 87 0.23 -9.57 2.24
CA VAL A 87 1.09 -8.41 2.06
C VAL A 87 0.68 -7.31 3.04
N ALA A 88 -0.61 -7.05 3.17
CA ALA A 88 -1.07 -6.01 4.08
C ALA A 88 -0.60 -6.29 5.51
N ARG A 89 -0.71 -7.54 5.95
CA ARG A 89 -0.27 -7.88 7.28
C ARG A 89 1.23 -7.73 7.44
N ALA A 90 1.99 -8.08 6.41
CA ALA A 90 3.44 -7.90 6.43
C ALA A 90 3.80 -6.43 6.50
N LEU A 91 2.92 -5.55 6.04
CA LEU A 91 3.14 -4.11 6.11
C LEU A 91 2.65 -3.49 7.41
N GLY A 92 2.11 -4.30 8.31
CA GLY A 92 1.69 -3.83 9.62
C GLY A 92 0.25 -3.35 9.68
N VAL A 93 -0.57 -3.66 8.68
CA VAL A 93 -1.97 -3.25 8.70
C VAL A 93 -2.85 -4.44 8.40
N ARG A 94 -4.14 -4.29 8.66
CA ARG A 94 -5.09 -5.33 8.31
C ARG A 94 -6.24 -4.68 7.57
N LEU A 95 -6.88 -5.46 6.74
CA LEU A 95 -8.04 -4.98 6.03
C LEU A 95 -9.26 -5.06 6.95
N SER A 96 -10.12 -4.09 6.86
CA SER A 96 -11.36 -4.11 7.63
C SER A 96 -12.47 -3.55 6.77
N VAL A 97 -13.68 -3.68 7.24
CA VAL A 97 -14.86 -3.33 6.46
C VAL A 97 -15.70 -2.35 7.24
N GLU A 98 -16.18 -1.34 6.54
CA GLU A 98 -17.05 -0.34 7.14
C GLU A 98 -18.23 -0.12 6.22
N PRO A 99 -19.38 0.29 6.77
CA PRO A 99 -20.52 0.59 5.90
C PRO A 99 -20.19 1.75 4.97
N LEU A 100 -20.76 1.73 3.80
CA LEU A 100 -20.61 2.85 2.91
C LEU A 100 -21.38 4.05 3.46
N PRO A 101 -20.83 5.24 3.32
CA PRO A 101 -21.58 6.41 3.73
C PRO A 101 -22.74 6.61 2.77
N ASN A 102 -23.82 7.18 3.25
CA ASN A 102 -24.99 7.41 2.41
C ASN A 102 -24.90 8.67 1.59
#